data_f1247d163259428bd578674e4c2fd634
#
_entry.id   f1247d163259428bd578674e4c2fd634
#
_cell.length_a   1.000
_cell.length_b   1.000
_cell.length_c   1.000
_cell.angle_alpha   90.00
_cell.angle_beta   90.00
_cell.angle_gamma   90.00
#
_symmetry.space_group_name_H-M   'P 1'
#
loop_
_entity.id
_entity.type
_entity.pdbx_description
1 polymer ?
#
loop_
_entity_poly.entity_id
_entity_poly.type
_entity_poly.pdbx_seq_one_letter_code
_entity_poly.pdbx_strand_id
1 'polypeptide(L)'
;QIKRVQRPDVLNAVSGYGGRNTNTTPGFNANVNISNLKSGTHKFSIKAYSQSGELLQTKEVNFTIRNPETLLQSDYPVNNQSVKTSLHVQGWAMSEDSKNKVEVILNGTTYQTQRQVRPDVLNAIKGYGGSSTNSKPGYTVDIDTTGIKDGTHNITTRVVSELGQVITQETRKINIHKYAGLVNIDEPMLTMVNTSTIKVQGWE
;
A
#
# COMPACT_ATOMS: atom_id res chain seq x y z
N GLN A 1 -15.74 17.73 22.63
CA GLN A 1 -16.08 18.83 23.56
C GLN A 1 -14.95 19.86 23.53
N ILE A 2 -15.28 21.16 23.46
CA ILE A 2 -14.32 22.28 23.49
C ILE A 2 -13.92 22.53 24.94
N LYS A 3 -12.63 22.53 25.21
CA LYS A 3 -12.08 22.87 26.51
C LYS A 3 -11.65 24.34 26.54
N ARG A 4 -12.08 25.09 27.55
CA ARG A 4 -11.62 26.48 27.79
C ARG A 4 -10.22 26.44 28.40
N VAL A 5 -9.36 27.33 27.93
CA VAL A 5 -7.95 27.42 28.38
C VAL A 5 -7.56 28.88 28.66
N GLN A 6 -6.58 29.03 29.53
CA GLN A 6 -6.00 30.35 29.84
C GLN A 6 -5.20 30.85 28.61
N ARG A 7 -5.31 32.15 28.33
CA ARG A 7 -4.55 32.87 27.32
C ARG A 7 -4.16 34.25 27.86
N PRO A 8 -3.09 34.30 28.65
CA PRO A 8 -2.64 35.57 29.27
C PRO A 8 -2.29 36.63 28.24
N ASP A 9 -1.77 36.21 27.10
CA ASP A 9 -1.47 37.05 25.94
C ASP A 9 -2.73 37.77 25.42
N VAL A 10 -3.86 37.07 25.29
CA VAL A 10 -5.14 37.62 24.87
C VAL A 10 -5.69 38.59 25.93
N LEU A 11 -5.59 38.21 27.21
CA LEU A 11 -6.06 39.07 28.31
C LEU A 11 -5.28 40.39 28.42
N ASN A 12 -4.02 40.39 28.01
CA ASN A 12 -3.21 41.58 28.00
C ASN A 12 -3.48 42.48 26.76
N ALA A 13 -3.78 41.85 25.61
CA ALA A 13 -3.93 42.54 24.34
C ALA A 13 -5.33 43.08 24.10
N VAL A 14 -6.37 42.43 24.64
CA VAL A 14 -7.76 42.76 24.39
C VAL A 14 -8.43 43.29 25.64
N SER A 15 -8.64 44.61 25.66
CA SER A 15 -9.34 45.30 26.77
C SER A 15 -10.87 45.35 26.55
N GLY A 16 -11.62 45.69 27.60
CA GLY A 16 -13.06 45.96 27.53
C GLY A 16 -14.00 44.79 27.73
N TYR A 17 -13.47 43.55 27.98
CA TYR A 17 -14.27 42.33 28.18
C TYR A 17 -14.28 41.89 29.68
N GLY A 18 -14.36 42.84 30.61
CA GLY A 18 -14.38 42.56 32.03
C GLY A 18 -13.05 42.18 32.64
N GLY A 19 -11.98 42.15 31.84
CA GLY A 19 -10.63 41.86 32.30
C GLY A 19 -10.45 40.46 32.86
N ARG A 20 -9.35 40.27 33.57
CA ARG A 20 -8.95 38.96 34.15
C ARG A 20 -9.89 38.39 35.19
N ASN A 21 -10.64 39.27 35.87
CA ASN A 21 -11.55 38.83 36.92
C ASN A 21 -12.84 38.19 36.35
N THR A 22 -13.24 38.55 35.14
CA THR A 22 -14.49 38.10 34.56
C THR A 22 -14.29 37.02 33.48
N ASN A 23 -13.20 37.11 32.71
CA ASN A 23 -12.89 36.17 31.63
C ASN A 23 -11.49 35.59 31.80
N THR A 24 -11.33 34.66 32.73
CA THR A 24 -10.04 34.07 33.09
C THR A 24 -9.52 33.04 32.07
N THR A 25 -10.41 32.47 31.25
CA THR A 25 -10.07 31.43 30.25
C THR A 25 -10.62 31.78 28.90
N PRO A 26 -10.09 32.84 28.25
CA PRO A 26 -10.59 33.28 26.94
C PRO A 26 -10.24 32.32 25.78
N GLY A 27 -9.23 31.47 25.97
CA GLY A 27 -8.83 30.49 24.97
C GLY A 27 -9.74 29.28 24.91
N PHE A 28 -9.61 28.54 23.84
CA PHE A 28 -10.28 27.24 23.66
C PHE A 28 -9.33 26.26 22.99
N ASN A 29 -9.54 24.96 23.23
CA ASN A 29 -8.82 23.86 22.59
C ASN A 29 -9.77 22.68 22.41
N ALA A 30 -9.68 22.04 21.24
CA ALA A 30 -10.42 20.81 20.96
C ALA A 30 -9.69 19.99 19.88
N ASN A 31 -9.66 18.67 20.05
CA ASN A 31 -9.31 17.74 19.00
C ASN A 31 -10.60 17.27 18.32
N VAL A 32 -10.68 17.47 17.01
CA VAL A 32 -11.82 17.08 16.19
C VAL A 32 -11.41 15.89 15.34
N ASN A 33 -12.14 14.79 15.44
CA ASN A 33 -11.93 13.65 14.58
C ASN A 33 -12.42 13.98 13.16
N ILE A 34 -11.53 13.93 12.20
CA ILE A 34 -11.79 14.21 10.78
C ILE A 34 -11.60 12.97 9.88
N SER A 35 -11.48 11.77 10.45
CA SER A 35 -11.20 10.52 9.73
C SER A 35 -12.25 10.17 8.66
N ASN A 36 -13.48 10.66 8.80
CA ASN A 36 -14.57 10.43 7.86
C ASN A 36 -14.68 11.47 6.76
N LEU A 37 -13.84 12.51 6.77
CA LEU A 37 -13.84 13.53 5.74
C LEU A 37 -13.05 13.05 4.51
N LYS A 38 -13.63 13.25 3.33
CA LYS A 38 -12.96 12.93 2.06
C LYS A 38 -11.90 13.99 1.73
N SER A 39 -11.01 13.68 0.79
CA SER A 39 -10.13 14.69 0.20
C SER A 39 -10.92 15.85 -0.36
N GLY A 40 -10.41 17.05 -0.18
CA GLY A 40 -11.06 18.27 -0.63
C GLY A 40 -10.96 19.41 0.36
N THR A 41 -11.57 20.54 0.02
CA THR A 41 -11.65 21.71 0.90
C THR A 41 -12.85 21.59 1.82
N HIS A 42 -12.60 21.72 3.10
CA HIS A 42 -13.59 21.70 4.15
C HIS A 42 -13.59 23.01 4.91
N LYS A 43 -14.73 23.34 5.51
CA LYS A 43 -14.90 24.52 6.31
C LYS A 43 -15.02 24.15 7.78
N PHE A 44 -14.24 24.78 8.61
CA PHE A 44 -14.33 24.70 10.06
C PHE A 44 -14.96 25.99 10.60
N SER A 45 -16.03 25.87 11.38
CA SER A 45 -16.73 26.99 11.99
C SER A 45 -16.65 26.90 13.51
N ILE A 46 -16.29 28.01 14.15
CA ILE A 46 -16.42 28.18 15.60
C ILE A 46 -17.49 29.19 15.89
N LYS A 47 -18.40 28.84 16.78
CA LYS A 47 -19.51 29.69 17.19
C LYS A 47 -19.39 30.00 18.69
N ALA A 48 -19.48 31.26 19.05
CA ALA A 48 -19.56 31.73 20.41
C ALA A 48 -21.01 32.05 20.78
N TYR A 49 -21.45 31.59 21.93
CA TYR A 49 -22.80 31.81 22.44
C TYR A 49 -22.73 32.50 23.79
N SER A 50 -23.76 33.30 24.08
CA SER A 50 -24.02 33.86 25.40
C SER A 50 -24.41 32.75 26.37
N GLN A 51 -24.50 33.11 27.66
CA GLN A 51 -25.00 32.18 28.67
C GLN A 51 -26.49 31.84 28.46
N SER A 52 -27.24 32.71 27.82
CA SER A 52 -28.66 32.49 27.45
C SER A 52 -28.81 31.66 26.16
N GLY A 53 -27.73 31.26 25.50
CA GLY A 53 -27.74 30.47 24.28
C GLY A 53 -27.85 31.29 22.99
N GLU A 54 -27.79 32.63 23.06
CA GLU A 54 -27.80 33.50 21.88
C GLU A 54 -26.46 33.42 21.14
N LEU A 55 -26.48 33.29 19.81
CA LEU A 55 -25.29 33.29 18.97
C LEU A 55 -24.65 34.68 18.91
N LEU A 56 -23.48 34.84 19.51
CA LEU A 56 -22.76 36.10 19.54
C LEU A 56 -21.84 36.29 18.33
N GLN A 57 -21.15 35.23 17.91
CA GLN A 57 -20.23 35.34 16.79
C GLN A 57 -19.94 33.97 16.15
N THR A 58 -19.67 34.00 14.85
CA THR A 58 -19.14 32.86 14.07
C THR A 58 -17.84 33.25 13.41
N LYS A 59 -16.83 32.37 13.52
CA LYS A 59 -15.59 32.44 12.74
C LYS A 59 -15.43 31.19 11.95
N GLU A 60 -14.98 31.31 10.70
CA GLU A 60 -14.81 30.22 9.76
C GLU A 60 -13.39 30.22 9.21
N VAL A 61 -12.86 29.02 9.00
CA VAL A 61 -11.55 28.77 8.36
C VAL A 61 -11.71 27.61 7.40
N ASN A 62 -11.22 27.78 6.18
CA ASN A 62 -11.12 26.67 5.25
C ASN A 62 -9.81 25.93 5.47
N PHE A 63 -9.86 24.61 5.37
CA PHE A 63 -8.69 23.73 5.37
C PHE A 63 -8.86 22.65 4.32
N THR A 64 -7.76 22.11 3.82
CA THR A 64 -7.79 21.07 2.78
C THR A 64 -7.31 19.76 3.36
N ILE A 65 -8.11 18.71 3.16
CA ILE A 65 -7.71 17.33 3.41
C ILE A 65 -7.16 16.76 2.10
N ARG A 66 -5.99 16.17 2.18
CA ARG A 66 -5.42 15.34 1.13
C ARG A 66 -5.29 13.93 1.68
N ASN A 67 -6.06 13.02 1.11
CA ASN A 67 -5.90 11.58 1.31
C ASN A 67 -5.43 11.03 -0.04
N PRO A 68 -4.14 11.00 -0.33
CA PRO A 68 -3.66 10.50 -1.60
C PRO A 68 -4.04 9.02 -1.73
N GLU A 69 -4.44 8.63 -2.95
CA GLU A 69 -4.73 7.23 -3.26
C GLU A 69 -3.51 6.37 -2.95
N THR A 70 -3.75 5.18 -2.40
CA THR A 70 -2.69 4.20 -2.23
C THR A 70 -2.20 3.76 -3.60
N LEU A 71 -0.91 3.94 -3.85
CA LEU A 71 -0.24 3.52 -5.08
C LEU A 71 0.38 2.14 -4.88
N LEU A 72 0.27 1.32 -5.91
CA LEU A 72 0.89 0.00 -5.99
C LEU A 72 1.45 -0.19 -7.40
N GLN A 73 2.70 -0.63 -7.46
CA GLN A 73 3.39 -0.97 -8.70
C GLN A 73 4.24 -2.22 -8.49
N SER A 74 4.01 -3.24 -9.31
CA SER A 74 4.94 -4.37 -9.39
C SER A 74 5.99 -4.10 -10.46
N ASP A 75 7.26 -4.22 -10.10
CA ASP A 75 8.38 -4.15 -11.03
C ASP A 75 8.61 -5.53 -11.65
N TYR A 76 8.48 -6.60 -10.82
CA TYR A 76 8.65 -7.99 -11.22
C TYR A 76 7.70 -8.92 -10.45
N PRO A 77 7.15 -9.99 -11.08
CA PRO A 77 7.32 -10.40 -12.47
C PRO A 77 6.63 -9.45 -13.45
N VAL A 78 7.14 -9.37 -14.68
CA VAL A 78 6.40 -8.75 -15.77
C VAL A 78 5.26 -9.67 -16.22
N ASN A 79 4.26 -9.10 -16.88
CA ASN A 79 3.14 -9.92 -17.38
C ASN A 79 3.64 -10.98 -18.38
N ASN A 80 3.17 -12.21 -18.22
CA ASN A 80 3.58 -13.42 -18.98
C ASN A 80 5.06 -13.84 -18.75
N GLN A 81 5.66 -13.44 -17.63
CA GLN A 81 6.99 -13.88 -17.26
C GLN A 81 7.09 -15.41 -17.18
N SER A 82 8.12 -15.97 -17.81
CA SER A 82 8.47 -17.38 -17.65
C SER A 82 9.21 -17.60 -16.32
N VAL A 83 8.78 -18.60 -15.58
CA VAL A 83 9.26 -18.97 -14.24
C VAL A 83 9.58 -20.46 -14.22
N LYS A 84 10.65 -20.86 -13.54
CA LYS A 84 10.99 -22.28 -13.34
C LYS A 84 10.57 -22.73 -11.94
N THR A 85 11.52 -22.82 -11.03
CA THR A 85 11.34 -23.36 -9.68
C THR A 85 11.29 -22.30 -8.60
N SER A 86 11.59 -21.05 -8.93
CA SER A 86 11.57 -19.92 -8.02
C SER A 86 11.05 -18.67 -8.73
N LEU A 87 10.20 -17.93 -8.06
CA LEU A 87 9.65 -16.65 -8.52
C LEU A 87 10.03 -15.56 -7.55
N HIS A 88 10.88 -14.64 -7.99
CA HIS A 88 11.11 -13.38 -7.30
C HIS A 88 9.96 -12.42 -7.58
N VAL A 89 9.44 -11.75 -6.55
CA VAL A 89 8.41 -10.71 -6.69
C VAL A 89 8.91 -9.45 -6.02
N GLN A 90 8.89 -8.34 -6.75
CA GLN A 90 9.29 -7.04 -6.20
C GLN A 90 8.51 -5.90 -6.82
N GLY A 91 8.48 -4.80 -6.11
CA GLY A 91 7.84 -3.57 -6.53
C GLY A 91 7.85 -2.53 -5.42
N TRP A 92 6.89 -1.62 -5.48
CA TRP A 92 6.74 -0.61 -4.45
C TRP A 92 5.26 -0.26 -4.23
N ALA A 93 4.97 0.19 -3.03
CA ALA A 93 3.65 0.69 -2.65
C ALA A 93 3.81 1.88 -1.71
N MET A 94 3.01 2.92 -1.94
CA MET A 94 2.96 4.11 -1.11
C MET A 94 1.54 4.33 -0.60
N SER A 95 1.43 4.58 0.69
CA SER A 95 0.17 4.85 1.37
C SER A 95 0.42 5.89 2.46
N GLU A 96 -0.57 6.71 2.79
CA GLU A 96 -0.48 7.57 3.97
C GLU A 96 -0.42 6.78 5.28
N ASP A 97 -1.02 5.60 5.31
CA ASP A 97 -0.95 4.71 6.47
C ASP A 97 0.28 3.79 6.37
N SER A 98 1.26 4.03 7.23
CA SER A 98 2.49 3.23 7.31
C SER A 98 2.28 1.80 7.79
N LYS A 99 1.11 1.47 8.33
CA LYS A 99 0.76 0.13 8.82
C LYS A 99 0.20 -0.78 7.73
N ASN A 100 -0.11 -0.22 6.56
CA ASN A 100 -0.56 -1.00 5.42
C ASN A 100 0.52 -1.98 4.99
N LYS A 101 0.11 -3.22 4.73
CA LYS A 101 0.97 -4.32 4.31
C LYS A 101 0.84 -4.56 2.82
N VAL A 102 1.88 -5.12 2.22
CA VAL A 102 1.83 -5.66 0.86
C VAL A 102 1.87 -7.18 0.93
N GLU A 103 0.96 -7.83 0.25
CA GLU A 103 0.84 -9.28 0.17
C GLU A 103 0.81 -9.72 -1.28
N VAL A 104 1.34 -10.92 -1.53
CA VAL A 104 1.31 -11.58 -2.84
C VAL A 104 0.49 -12.85 -2.73
N ILE A 105 -0.40 -13.07 -3.70
CA ILE A 105 -1.23 -14.28 -3.76
C ILE A 105 -0.89 -15.04 -5.05
N LEU A 106 -0.58 -16.32 -4.89
CA LEU A 106 -0.38 -17.25 -6.00
C LEU A 106 -1.10 -18.56 -5.67
N ASN A 107 -1.99 -19.01 -6.56
CA ASN A 107 -2.81 -20.22 -6.38
C ASN A 107 -3.53 -20.29 -5.04
N GLY A 108 -4.08 -19.16 -4.55
CA GLY A 108 -4.80 -19.09 -3.29
C GLY A 108 -3.92 -19.01 -2.04
N THR A 109 -2.60 -19.21 -2.17
CA THR A 109 -1.65 -19.04 -1.07
C THR A 109 -1.22 -17.58 -0.97
N THR A 110 -1.27 -17.01 0.24
CA THR A 110 -0.83 -15.65 0.53
C THR A 110 0.59 -15.65 1.08
N TYR A 111 1.46 -14.88 0.46
CA TYR A 111 2.86 -14.67 0.83
C TYR A 111 3.03 -13.28 1.39
N GLN A 112 3.64 -13.16 2.57
CA GLN A 112 3.97 -11.89 3.18
C GLN A 112 5.25 -11.33 2.57
N THR A 113 5.25 -10.04 2.24
CA THR A 113 6.43 -9.39 1.66
C THR A 113 7.29 -8.73 2.73
N GLN A 114 8.58 -8.56 2.41
CA GLN A 114 9.50 -7.75 3.20
C GLN A 114 9.57 -6.34 2.60
N ARG A 115 9.49 -5.32 3.45
CA ARG A 115 9.58 -3.92 3.02
C ARG A 115 11.03 -3.51 2.85
N GLN A 116 11.32 -2.79 1.76
CA GLN A 116 12.65 -2.33 1.38
C GLN A 116 12.70 -0.83 1.12
N VAL A 117 13.88 -0.24 1.31
CA VAL A 117 14.14 1.15 0.95
C VAL A 117 14.18 1.29 -0.56
N ARG A 118 13.50 2.30 -1.11
CA ARG A 118 13.49 2.67 -2.53
C ARG A 118 13.67 4.19 -2.64
N PRO A 119 14.92 4.69 -2.60
CA PRO A 119 15.20 6.13 -2.68
C PRO A 119 14.68 6.78 -3.96
N ASP A 120 14.70 6.04 -5.06
CA ASP A 120 14.15 6.45 -6.35
C ASP A 120 12.65 6.78 -6.25
N VAL A 121 11.88 5.89 -5.61
CA VAL A 121 10.43 6.08 -5.37
C VAL A 121 10.20 7.28 -4.45
N LEU A 122 10.96 7.37 -3.34
CA LEU A 122 10.83 8.47 -2.38
C LEU A 122 11.17 9.84 -3.00
N ASN A 123 12.09 9.86 -3.96
CA ASN A 123 12.45 11.08 -4.69
C ASN A 123 11.40 11.46 -5.74
N ALA A 124 10.83 10.49 -6.44
CA ALA A 124 9.87 10.70 -7.51
C ALA A 124 8.45 11.00 -7.02
N ILE A 125 8.00 10.28 -5.97
CA ILE A 125 6.62 10.34 -5.48
C ILE A 125 6.56 11.18 -4.21
N LYS A 126 5.84 12.28 -4.27
CA LYS A 126 5.68 13.22 -3.13
C LYS A 126 4.25 13.16 -2.59
N GLY A 127 4.04 13.63 -1.36
CA GLY A 127 2.72 13.80 -0.77
C GLY A 127 2.23 12.68 0.15
N TYR A 128 3.03 11.64 0.37
CA TYR A 128 2.69 10.48 1.22
C TYR A 128 3.35 10.52 2.60
N GLY A 129 3.39 11.68 3.24
CA GLY A 129 4.03 11.85 4.55
C GLY A 129 5.56 11.79 4.52
N GLY A 130 6.15 11.69 3.33
CA GLY A 130 7.60 11.64 3.12
C GLY A 130 8.27 10.39 3.67
N SER A 131 9.58 10.45 3.83
CA SER A 131 10.42 9.32 4.29
C SER A 131 10.16 8.90 5.74
N SER A 132 9.57 9.77 6.57
CA SER A 132 9.18 9.41 7.94
C SER A 132 8.00 8.44 7.99
N THR A 133 7.08 8.51 7.04
CA THR A 133 5.88 7.63 6.97
C THR A 133 6.11 6.44 6.06
N ASN A 134 6.74 6.65 4.90
CA ASN A 134 7.01 5.62 3.90
C ASN A 134 8.51 5.36 3.72
N SER A 135 9.26 5.18 4.79
CA SER A 135 10.72 5.00 4.74
C SER A 135 11.16 3.80 3.89
N LYS A 136 10.30 2.80 3.73
CA LYS A 136 10.55 1.57 2.97
C LYS A 136 9.39 1.31 2.00
N PRO A 137 9.24 2.08 0.91
CA PRO A 137 8.14 1.88 -0.03
C PRO A 137 8.28 0.61 -0.87
N GLY A 138 9.49 0.08 -1.06
CA GLY A 138 9.70 -1.17 -1.77
C GLY A 138 9.13 -2.39 -1.04
N TYR A 139 8.81 -3.43 -1.78
CA TYR A 139 8.48 -4.75 -1.25
C TYR A 139 9.15 -5.84 -2.07
N THR A 140 9.42 -6.98 -1.43
CA THR A 140 9.97 -8.16 -2.09
C THR A 140 9.54 -9.44 -1.37
N VAL A 141 9.42 -10.53 -2.15
CA VAL A 141 9.27 -11.90 -1.66
C VAL A 141 9.75 -12.89 -2.72
N ASP A 142 10.40 -13.96 -2.27
CA ASP A 142 10.77 -15.10 -3.11
C ASP A 142 9.78 -16.25 -2.83
N ILE A 143 9.23 -16.82 -3.90
CA ILE A 143 8.21 -17.87 -3.84
C ILE A 143 8.80 -19.13 -4.48
N ASP A 144 8.82 -20.22 -3.73
CA ASP A 144 9.11 -21.54 -4.27
C ASP A 144 7.93 -22.00 -5.13
N THR A 145 8.18 -22.25 -6.41
CA THR A 145 7.19 -22.71 -7.39
C THR A 145 7.32 -24.19 -7.74
N THR A 146 8.22 -24.94 -7.09
CA THR A 146 8.47 -26.37 -7.37
C THR A 146 7.20 -27.22 -7.24
N GLY A 147 6.36 -26.94 -6.24
CA GLY A 147 5.08 -27.62 -6.00
C GLY A 147 3.93 -27.15 -6.88
N ILE A 148 4.10 -26.10 -7.67
CA ILE A 148 3.03 -25.55 -8.52
C ILE A 148 3.04 -26.25 -9.89
N LYS A 149 1.88 -26.59 -10.43
CA LYS A 149 1.76 -27.25 -11.74
C LYS A 149 2.25 -26.33 -12.85
N ASP A 150 2.89 -26.90 -13.89
CA ASP A 150 3.23 -26.15 -15.10
C ASP A 150 2.00 -25.57 -15.79
N GLY A 151 2.14 -24.39 -16.35
CA GLY A 151 1.09 -23.67 -17.04
C GLY A 151 1.03 -22.18 -16.68
N THR A 152 -0.05 -21.54 -17.10
CA THR A 152 -0.29 -20.12 -16.84
C THR A 152 -1.03 -19.96 -15.50
N HIS A 153 -0.49 -19.10 -14.64
CA HIS A 153 -1.06 -18.76 -13.33
C HIS A 153 -1.24 -17.26 -13.17
N ASN A 154 -2.24 -16.88 -12.39
CA ASN A 154 -2.41 -15.49 -11.98
C ASN A 154 -1.65 -15.27 -10.67
N ILE A 155 -0.87 -14.20 -10.65
CA ILE A 155 -0.24 -13.67 -9.44
C ILE A 155 -0.87 -12.33 -9.11
N THR A 156 -1.35 -12.15 -7.89
CA THR A 156 -1.98 -10.92 -7.44
C THR A 156 -1.16 -10.31 -6.32
N THR A 157 -0.76 -9.06 -6.50
CA THR A 157 -0.17 -8.25 -5.44
C THR A 157 -1.23 -7.29 -4.93
N ARG A 158 -1.36 -7.16 -3.61
CA ARG A 158 -2.34 -6.27 -2.98
C ARG A 158 -1.78 -5.51 -1.80
N VAL A 159 -2.28 -4.30 -1.60
CA VAL A 159 -2.09 -3.53 -0.37
C VAL A 159 -3.29 -3.77 0.52
N VAL A 160 -3.04 -4.15 1.76
CA VAL A 160 -4.08 -4.41 2.76
C VAL A 160 -3.89 -3.51 3.98
N SER A 161 -4.99 -3.06 4.56
CA SER A 161 -4.98 -2.30 5.82
C SER A 161 -4.58 -3.18 7.01
N GLU A 162 -4.33 -2.57 8.16
CA GLU A 162 -4.09 -3.29 9.43
C GLU A 162 -5.25 -4.24 9.79
N LEU A 163 -6.48 -3.92 9.36
CA LEU A 163 -7.67 -4.72 9.56
C LEU A 163 -7.90 -5.81 8.48
N GLY A 164 -6.95 -5.98 7.55
CA GLY A 164 -7.04 -6.97 6.48
C GLY A 164 -7.92 -6.56 5.28
N GLN A 165 -8.39 -5.32 5.22
CA GLN A 165 -9.18 -4.84 4.08
C GLN A 165 -8.27 -4.57 2.88
N VAL A 166 -8.64 -5.07 1.70
CA VAL A 166 -7.93 -4.77 0.46
C VAL A 166 -8.18 -3.32 0.06
N ILE A 167 -7.10 -2.55 -0.06
CA ILE A 167 -7.15 -1.13 -0.44
C ILE A 167 -6.99 -1.00 -1.96
N THR A 168 -5.97 -1.67 -2.50
CA THR A 168 -5.71 -1.73 -3.95
C THR A 168 -5.02 -3.04 -4.28
N GLN A 169 -5.14 -3.48 -5.54
CA GLN A 169 -4.48 -4.69 -6.02
C GLN A 169 -4.22 -4.63 -7.52
N GLU A 170 -3.23 -5.40 -7.96
CA GLU A 170 -2.98 -5.68 -9.38
C GLU A 170 -2.77 -7.17 -9.58
N THR A 171 -3.12 -7.67 -10.77
CA THR A 171 -2.94 -9.08 -11.13
C THR A 171 -2.19 -9.18 -12.44
N ARG A 172 -1.21 -10.07 -12.48
CA ARG A 172 -0.41 -10.40 -13.67
C ARG A 172 -0.48 -11.90 -13.94
N LYS A 173 -0.18 -12.28 -15.18
CA LYS A 173 0.00 -13.68 -15.55
C LYS A 173 1.47 -14.04 -15.50
N ILE A 174 1.77 -15.27 -15.08
CA ILE A 174 3.09 -15.89 -15.16
C ILE A 174 2.95 -17.26 -15.82
N ASN A 175 3.99 -17.73 -16.48
CA ASN A 175 4.03 -19.05 -17.10
C ASN A 175 5.08 -19.90 -16.39
N ILE A 176 4.65 -20.94 -15.66
CA ILE A 176 5.54 -21.85 -14.95
C ILE A 176 5.89 -23.01 -15.89
N HIS A 177 7.17 -23.17 -16.16
CA HIS A 177 7.75 -24.28 -16.93
C HIS A 177 9.02 -24.75 -16.25
N LYS A 178 8.94 -25.88 -15.54
CA LYS A 178 10.07 -26.37 -14.72
C LYS A 178 11.11 -27.04 -15.58
N TYR A 179 10.67 -27.87 -16.50
CA TYR A 179 11.54 -28.65 -17.37
C TYR A 179 10.95 -28.73 -18.78
N ALA A 180 11.80 -28.56 -19.79
CA ALA A 180 11.51 -29.10 -21.11
C ALA A 180 12.00 -30.54 -21.06
N GLY A 181 11.11 -31.51 -21.17
CA GLY A 181 11.50 -32.88 -21.40
C GLY A 181 12.24 -32.95 -22.75
N LEU A 182 13.46 -33.43 -22.75
CA LEU A 182 14.22 -33.71 -23.96
C LEU A 182 14.33 -35.22 -24.10
N VAL A 183 13.99 -35.75 -25.24
CA VAL A 183 14.18 -37.16 -25.57
C VAL A 183 14.99 -37.22 -26.86
N ASN A 184 16.04 -38.00 -26.82
CA ASN A 184 16.82 -38.30 -28.04
C ASN A 184 16.90 -39.80 -28.23
N ILE A 185 16.83 -40.23 -29.48
CA ILE A 185 17.05 -41.64 -29.88
C ILE A 185 18.41 -41.73 -30.59
N ASP A 186 19.33 -42.42 -29.96
CA ASP A 186 20.67 -42.65 -30.48
C ASP A 186 20.69 -43.87 -31.44
N GLU A 187 19.88 -44.90 -31.13
CA GLU A 187 19.70 -46.07 -31.97
C GLU A 187 18.20 -46.42 -32.09
N PRO A 188 17.74 -46.91 -33.26
CA PRO A 188 18.53 -47.22 -34.44
C PRO A 188 18.80 -45.98 -35.30
N MET A 189 20.01 -45.84 -35.78
CA MET A 189 20.37 -44.82 -36.80
C MET A 189 20.02 -45.23 -38.22
N LEU A 190 19.66 -46.51 -38.47
CA LEU A 190 19.36 -47.08 -39.76
C LEU A 190 17.87 -47.26 -39.97
N THR A 191 17.41 -46.95 -41.18
CA THR A 191 15.99 -47.04 -41.57
C THR A 191 15.56 -48.45 -42.04
N MET A 192 16.51 -49.43 -42.22
CA MET A 192 16.22 -50.81 -42.59
C MET A 192 16.84 -51.80 -41.64
N VAL A 193 16.07 -52.74 -41.14
CA VAL A 193 16.47 -53.77 -40.18
C VAL A 193 16.06 -55.13 -40.71
N ASN A 194 17.01 -56.05 -40.83
CA ASN A 194 16.79 -57.42 -41.29
C ASN A 194 16.74 -58.46 -40.14
N THR A 195 16.46 -58.03 -38.95
CA THR A 195 16.43 -58.84 -37.74
C THR A 195 15.05 -58.81 -37.10
N SER A 196 14.73 -59.86 -36.33
CA SER A 196 13.45 -59.96 -35.60
C SER A 196 13.47 -59.07 -34.32
N THR A 197 14.58 -58.48 -33.98
CA THR A 197 14.73 -57.54 -32.83
C THR A 197 15.48 -56.34 -33.23
N ILE A 198 15.11 -55.21 -32.66
CA ILE A 198 15.77 -53.91 -32.84
C ILE A 198 16.21 -53.37 -31.50
N LYS A 199 17.45 -52.94 -31.41
CA LYS A 199 17.95 -52.22 -30.23
C LYS A 199 17.46 -50.76 -30.31
N VAL A 200 16.84 -50.31 -29.25
CA VAL A 200 16.48 -48.90 -29.08
C VAL A 200 17.29 -48.37 -27.91
N GLN A 201 18.00 -47.30 -28.14
CA GLN A 201 18.81 -46.63 -27.15
C GLN A 201 18.67 -45.12 -27.31
N GLY A 202 18.63 -44.41 -26.22
CA GLY A 202 18.51 -42.95 -26.23
C GLY A 202 18.60 -42.44 -24.78
N TRP A 203 18.26 -41.19 -24.61
CA TRP A 203 18.26 -40.53 -23.31
C TRP A 203 17.07 -39.57 -23.19
N GLU A 204 16.68 -39.31 -21.94
CA GLU A 204 15.66 -38.32 -21.55
C GLU A 204 16.14 -37.37 -20.44
#